data_f794b93804e3714ace0607341a0e7d79
#
_entry.id   f794b93804e3714ace0607341a0e7d79
#
_cell.length_a   1.000
_cell.length_b   1.000
_cell.length_c   1.000
_cell.angle_alpha   90.00
_cell.angle_beta   90.00
_cell.angle_gamma   90.00
#
_symmetry.space_group_name_H-M   'P 1'
#
loop_
_entity.id
_entity.type
_entity.pdbx_description
1 polymer ?
#
loop_
_entity_poly.entity_id
_entity_poly.type
_entity_poly.pdbx_seq_one_letter_code
_entity_poly.pdbx_strand_id
1 'polypeptide(L)'
;LLTGNQIIVPGRGLPLIQFGYIDDLCSAIRLICENNICFGKAYNISGKEHISLKGWVEICAKVLNVEPKIVLVDTSSTGFKAREWFPFRDVTMIGNCDRIKQDIGFEPQYTFEQGMKKIVEFIDLNRLIDGFEISDIEKSILSKLS
;
A
#
# COMPACT_ATOMS: atom_id res chain seq x y z
N LEU A 1 10.76 1.62 8.80
CA LEU A 1 11.00 0.23 9.22
C LEU A 1 12.49 -0.04 9.42
N LEU A 2 13.30 0.06 8.38
CA LEU A 2 14.75 -0.29 8.42
C LEU A 2 15.58 0.55 9.39
N THR A 3 15.19 1.79 9.65
CA THR A 3 15.86 2.69 10.62
C THR A 3 15.47 2.44 12.07
N GLY A 4 14.53 1.53 12.34
CA GLY A 4 14.04 1.24 13.68
C GLY A 4 13.21 2.36 14.33
N ASN A 5 12.83 3.38 13.57
CA ASN A 5 11.98 4.47 14.04
C ASN A 5 10.53 4.03 14.25
N GLN A 6 9.80 4.78 15.07
CA GLN A 6 8.35 4.60 15.21
C GLN A 6 7.65 4.91 13.88
N ILE A 7 6.62 4.13 13.56
CA ILE A 7 5.77 4.31 12.39
C ILE A 7 4.39 4.71 12.87
N ILE A 8 4.02 5.94 12.57
CA ILE A 8 2.68 6.44 12.87
C ILE A 8 1.68 5.94 11.83
N VAL A 9 0.58 5.36 12.29
CA VAL A 9 -0.49 4.84 11.45
C VAL A 9 -1.79 5.55 11.81
N PRO A 10 -2.56 6.08 10.84
CA PRO A 10 -3.75 6.88 11.12
C PRO A 10 -4.88 6.06 11.73
N GLY A 11 -5.61 6.70 12.62
CA GLY A 11 -6.77 6.15 13.29
C GLY A 11 -6.43 4.89 14.08
N ARG A 12 -7.20 3.84 13.86
CA ARG A 12 -6.98 2.50 14.41
C ARG A 12 -6.22 1.57 13.45
N GLY A 13 -5.78 2.12 12.29
CA GLY A 13 -5.15 1.34 11.23
C GLY A 13 -6.06 0.34 10.53
N LEU A 14 -7.38 0.45 10.71
CA LEU A 14 -8.38 -0.51 10.21
C LEU A 14 -8.84 -0.28 8.77
N PRO A 15 -8.84 0.95 8.19
CA PRO A 15 -9.24 1.15 6.81
C PRO A 15 -8.53 0.20 5.87
N LEU A 16 -9.27 -0.35 4.91
CA LEU A 16 -8.77 -1.34 3.96
C LEU A 16 -8.34 -0.66 2.66
N ILE A 17 -7.23 -1.13 2.12
CA ILE A 17 -6.72 -0.77 0.80
C ILE A 17 -6.44 -2.04 0.00
N GLN A 18 -6.47 -1.91 -1.32
CA GLN A 18 -6.30 -3.02 -2.24
C GLN A 18 -5.16 -2.70 -3.20
N PHE A 19 -4.00 -3.33 -2.97
CA PHE A 19 -2.80 -3.13 -3.78
C PHE A 19 -2.77 -4.10 -4.94
N GLY A 20 -2.45 -3.60 -6.15
CA GLY A 20 -2.07 -4.42 -7.27
C GLY A 20 -0.56 -4.46 -7.44
N TYR A 21 -0.03 -5.58 -7.92
CA TYR A 21 1.36 -5.70 -8.33
C TYR A 21 1.51 -5.33 -9.80
N ILE A 22 2.67 -4.77 -10.18
CA ILE A 22 2.87 -4.23 -11.54
C ILE A 22 2.74 -5.30 -12.64
N ASP A 23 3.19 -6.54 -12.39
CA ASP A 23 3.08 -7.62 -13.38
C ASP A 23 1.61 -7.99 -13.64
N ASP A 24 0.74 -7.93 -12.62
CA ASP A 24 -0.70 -8.12 -12.78
C ASP A 24 -1.31 -6.99 -13.62
N LEU A 25 -0.91 -5.74 -13.37
CA LEU A 25 -1.36 -4.60 -14.17
C LEU A 25 -0.93 -4.74 -15.65
N CYS A 26 0.32 -5.09 -15.90
CA CYS A 26 0.83 -5.32 -17.24
C CYS A 26 0.07 -6.46 -17.96
N SER A 27 -0.20 -7.55 -17.24
CA SER A 27 -0.97 -8.68 -17.75
C SER A 27 -2.41 -8.28 -18.09
N ALA A 28 -3.06 -7.49 -17.23
CA ALA A 28 -4.40 -6.98 -17.49
C ALA A 28 -4.44 -6.07 -18.73
N ILE A 29 -3.48 -5.14 -18.85
CA ILE A 29 -3.38 -4.24 -20.03
C ILE A 29 -3.20 -5.05 -21.30
N ARG A 30 -2.31 -6.05 -21.31
CA ARG A 30 -2.10 -6.93 -22.47
C ARG A 30 -3.40 -7.61 -22.88
N LEU A 31 -4.10 -8.23 -21.92
CA LEU A 31 -5.38 -8.90 -22.19
C LEU A 31 -6.45 -7.93 -22.72
N ILE A 32 -6.52 -6.70 -22.17
CA ILE A 32 -7.44 -5.65 -22.65
C ILE A 32 -7.15 -5.29 -24.11
N CYS A 33 -5.87 -5.12 -24.49
CA CYS A 33 -5.48 -4.79 -25.85
C CYS A 33 -5.76 -5.92 -26.86
N GLU A 34 -5.70 -7.16 -26.42
CA GLU A 34 -5.94 -8.36 -27.27
C GLU A 34 -7.44 -8.66 -27.45
N ASN A 35 -8.37 -7.99 -26.72
CA ASN A 35 -9.78 -8.32 -26.71
C ASN A 35 -10.68 -7.15 -27.12
N ASN A 36 -11.32 -7.26 -28.26
CA ASN A 36 -12.22 -6.22 -28.81
C ASN A 36 -13.41 -5.91 -27.89
N ILE A 37 -13.84 -6.86 -27.03
CA ILE A 37 -14.92 -6.66 -26.04
C ILE A 37 -14.59 -5.52 -25.07
N CYS A 38 -13.33 -5.17 -24.93
CA CYS A 38 -12.85 -4.13 -24.01
C CYS A 38 -12.96 -2.71 -24.59
N PHE A 39 -13.20 -2.55 -25.87
CA PHE A 39 -13.23 -1.24 -26.52
C PHE A 39 -14.35 -0.37 -25.96
N GLY A 40 -14.01 0.88 -25.60
CA GLY A 40 -14.94 1.83 -25.01
C GLY A 40 -15.35 1.52 -23.56
N LYS A 41 -14.72 0.53 -22.91
CA LYS A 41 -15.02 0.18 -21.50
C LYS A 41 -13.93 0.69 -20.56
N ALA A 42 -14.34 0.92 -19.31
CA ALA A 42 -13.44 1.21 -18.18
C ALA A 42 -13.43 0.04 -17.21
N TYR A 43 -12.24 -0.29 -16.69
CA TYR A 43 -12.03 -1.37 -15.75
C TYR A 43 -11.27 -0.88 -14.52
N ASN A 44 -11.66 -1.38 -13.34
CA ASN A 44 -10.80 -1.34 -12.18
C ASN A 44 -9.85 -2.54 -12.24
N ILE A 45 -8.58 -2.29 -11.94
CA ILE A 45 -7.55 -3.32 -11.83
C ILE A 45 -6.91 -3.15 -10.46
N SER A 46 -7.07 -4.12 -9.60
CA SER A 46 -6.54 -4.12 -8.22
C SER A 46 -6.05 -5.51 -7.87
N GLY A 47 -5.26 -5.63 -6.81
CA GLY A 47 -4.83 -6.92 -6.29
C GLY A 47 -5.98 -7.74 -5.69
N LYS A 48 -5.71 -8.99 -5.36
CA LYS A 48 -6.71 -9.93 -4.84
C LYS A 48 -7.01 -9.79 -3.34
N GLU A 49 -6.18 -9.02 -2.60
CA GLU A 49 -6.27 -8.91 -1.14
C GLU A 49 -6.72 -7.53 -0.70
N HIS A 50 -7.52 -7.49 0.36
CA HIS A 50 -7.88 -6.29 1.08
C HIS A 50 -7.05 -6.24 2.37
N ILE A 51 -6.20 -5.22 2.50
CA ILE A 51 -5.22 -5.13 3.58
C ILE A 51 -5.49 -3.86 4.38
N SER A 52 -5.53 -3.96 5.71
CA SER A 52 -5.65 -2.79 6.57
C SER A 52 -4.39 -1.94 6.54
N LEU A 53 -4.49 -0.65 6.88
CA LEU A 53 -3.34 0.24 6.96
C LEU A 53 -2.27 -0.29 7.92
N LYS A 54 -2.69 -0.85 9.06
CA LYS A 54 -1.79 -1.50 10.01
C LYS A 54 -1.18 -2.78 9.41
N GLY A 55 -2.01 -3.64 8.81
CA GLY A 55 -1.56 -4.86 8.15
C GLY A 55 -0.56 -4.62 7.02
N TRP A 56 -0.69 -3.50 6.30
CA TRP A 56 0.29 -3.08 5.30
C TRP A 56 1.68 -2.89 5.92
N VAL A 57 1.79 -2.17 7.04
CA VAL A 57 3.06 -1.98 7.76
C VAL A 57 3.61 -3.31 8.27
N GLU A 58 2.74 -4.17 8.83
CA GLU A 58 3.11 -5.48 9.37
C GLU A 58 3.66 -6.43 8.29
N ILE A 59 3.02 -6.47 7.10
CA ILE A 59 3.50 -7.28 5.97
C ILE A 59 4.83 -6.74 5.44
N CYS A 60 4.99 -5.42 5.31
CA CYS A 60 6.27 -4.81 4.93
C CYS A 60 7.37 -5.16 5.93
N ALA A 61 7.10 -5.07 7.23
CA ALA A 61 8.04 -5.43 8.28
C ALA A 61 8.44 -6.91 8.22
N LYS A 62 7.47 -7.80 8.02
CA LYS A 62 7.69 -9.23 7.83
C LYS A 62 8.61 -9.51 6.64
N VAL A 63 8.38 -8.88 5.49
CA VAL A 63 9.20 -9.06 4.28
C VAL A 63 10.62 -8.55 4.49
N LEU A 64 10.79 -7.46 5.23
CA LEU A 64 12.10 -6.88 5.58
C LEU A 64 12.77 -7.59 6.76
N ASN A 65 12.11 -8.56 7.40
CA ASN A 65 12.56 -9.26 8.59
C ASN A 65 12.93 -8.30 9.74
N VAL A 66 12.07 -7.32 10.01
CA VAL A 66 12.24 -6.34 11.09
C VAL A 66 10.99 -6.28 11.96
N GLU A 67 11.14 -5.88 13.22
CA GLU A 67 10.03 -5.70 14.15
C GLU A 67 9.51 -4.26 14.07
N PRO A 68 8.24 -4.02 13.69
CA PRO A 68 7.72 -2.67 13.51
C PRO A 68 7.31 -2.03 14.85
N LYS A 69 7.72 -0.79 15.09
CA LYS A 69 7.25 0.01 16.21
C LYS A 69 6.05 0.85 15.79
N ILE A 70 4.87 0.25 15.73
CA ILE A 70 3.65 0.90 15.25
C ILE A 70 3.01 1.75 16.36
N VAL A 71 2.71 3.00 16.05
CA VAL A 71 1.97 3.94 16.91
C VAL A 71 0.68 4.35 16.19
N LEU A 72 -0.46 4.05 16.78
CA LEU A 72 -1.78 4.43 16.26
C LEU A 72 -2.12 5.85 16.67
N VAL A 73 -2.47 6.70 15.72
CA VAL A 73 -2.67 8.14 15.95
C VAL A 73 -4.05 8.56 15.47
N ASP A 74 -4.86 9.11 16.36
CA ASP A 74 -6.13 9.72 15.96
C ASP A 74 -5.85 10.92 15.04
N THR A 75 -6.23 10.80 13.78
CA THR A 75 -6.01 11.82 12.75
C THR A 75 -6.62 13.16 13.15
N SER A 76 -7.76 13.16 13.85
CA SER A 76 -8.44 14.39 14.29
C SER A 76 -7.63 15.20 15.31
N SER A 77 -6.78 14.54 16.10
CA SER A 77 -5.96 15.17 17.13
C SER A 77 -4.67 15.79 16.60
N THR A 78 -4.24 15.44 15.38
CA THR A 78 -2.96 15.89 14.82
C THR A 78 -3.00 17.32 14.28
N GLY A 79 -4.15 17.77 13.79
CA GLY A 79 -4.31 19.01 13.02
C GLY A 79 -3.90 18.86 11.55
N PHE A 80 -3.51 17.66 11.10
CA PHE A 80 -3.09 17.33 9.74
C PHE A 80 -3.99 16.26 9.13
N LYS A 81 -4.14 16.27 7.81
CA LYS A 81 -4.80 15.16 7.10
C LYS A 81 -3.86 13.95 7.05
N ALA A 82 -4.40 12.73 7.13
CA ALA A 82 -3.58 11.51 7.10
C ALA A 82 -2.58 11.49 5.95
N ARG A 83 -2.94 11.91 4.74
CA ARG A 83 -2.04 11.94 3.57
C ARG A 83 -0.88 12.96 3.63
N GLU A 84 -0.85 13.80 4.60
CA GLU A 84 0.27 14.73 4.78
C GLU A 84 1.45 14.08 5.51
N TRP A 85 1.23 12.92 6.17
CA TRP A 85 2.24 12.21 6.96
C TRP A 85 2.18 10.69 6.82
N PHE A 86 1.17 10.15 6.12
CA PHE A 86 1.04 8.73 5.83
C PHE A 86 0.72 8.54 4.33
N PRO A 87 1.20 7.49 3.66
CA PRO A 87 1.00 7.31 2.22
C PRO A 87 -0.45 7.25 1.76
N PHE A 88 -1.37 6.88 2.67
CA PHE A 88 -2.79 6.65 2.35
C PHE A 88 -3.73 7.53 3.18
N ARG A 89 -4.98 7.60 2.74
CA ARG A 89 -6.07 8.23 3.49
C ARG A 89 -6.54 7.29 4.60
N ASP A 90 -7.06 7.88 5.68
CA ASP A 90 -7.74 7.14 6.77
C ASP A 90 -9.18 6.77 6.37
N VAL A 91 -9.33 6.11 5.20
CA VAL A 91 -10.60 5.64 4.65
C VAL A 91 -10.40 4.36 3.86
N THR A 92 -11.40 3.47 3.88
CA THR A 92 -11.39 2.25 3.07
C THR A 92 -11.51 2.60 1.59
N MET A 93 -10.58 2.08 0.79
CA MET A 93 -10.54 2.23 -0.67
C MET A 93 -10.29 0.87 -1.31
N ILE A 94 -11.36 0.26 -1.81
CA ILE A 94 -11.33 -1.02 -2.52
C ILE A 94 -12.06 -0.87 -3.87
N GLY A 95 -11.57 -1.57 -4.90
CA GLY A 95 -12.15 -1.57 -6.23
C GLY A 95 -12.86 -2.89 -6.54
N ASN A 96 -14.03 -2.82 -7.16
CA ASN A 96 -14.67 -4.00 -7.73
C ASN A 96 -14.04 -4.31 -9.09
N CYS A 97 -13.43 -5.50 -9.22
CA CYS A 97 -12.78 -5.99 -10.44
C CYS A 97 -13.63 -7.03 -11.19
N ASP A 98 -14.92 -7.23 -10.82
CA ASP A 98 -15.77 -8.26 -11.43
C ASP A 98 -15.92 -8.07 -12.94
N ARG A 99 -16.02 -6.83 -13.41
CA ARG A 99 -16.19 -6.54 -14.82
C ARG A 99 -15.04 -7.08 -15.68
N ILE A 100 -13.79 -6.83 -15.29
CA ILE A 100 -12.64 -7.32 -16.08
C ILE A 100 -12.54 -8.85 -16.01
N LYS A 101 -12.87 -9.45 -14.86
CA LYS A 101 -12.95 -10.89 -14.71
C LYS A 101 -14.03 -11.50 -15.62
N GLN A 102 -15.22 -10.91 -15.67
CA GLN A 102 -16.33 -11.39 -16.50
C GLN A 102 -16.04 -11.23 -17.99
N ASP A 103 -15.48 -10.08 -18.41
CA ASP A 103 -15.27 -9.77 -19.82
C ASP A 103 -14.10 -10.56 -20.45
N ILE A 104 -12.99 -10.73 -19.72
CA ILE A 104 -11.74 -11.31 -20.24
C ILE A 104 -11.04 -12.30 -19.31
N GLY A 105 -11.68 -12.73 -18.24
CA GLY A 105 -11.13 -13.74 -17.31
C GLY A 105 -9.92 -13.30 -16.52
N PHE A 106 -9.61 -12.00 -16.44
CA PHE A 106 -8.45 -11.54 -15.71
C PHE A 106 -8.64 -11.72 -14.21
N GLU A 107 -7.63 -12.32 -13.56
CA GLU A 107 -7.50 -12.41 -12.11
C GLU A 107 -6.06 -12.08 -11.69
N PRO A 108 -5.87 -11.23 -10.67
CA PRO A 108 -4.53 -10.93 -10.16
C PRO A 108 -3.89 -12.19 -9.56
N GLN A 109 -2.62 -12.40 -9.82
CA GLN A 109 -1.87 -13.60 -9.44
C GLN A 109 -1.09 -13.40 -8.14
N TYR A 110 -0.65 -12.17 -7.87
CA TYR A 110 0.23 -11.87 -6.75
C TYR A 110 -0.55 -11.48 -5.49
N THR A 111 -0.12 -12.02 -4.34
CA THR A 111 -0.44 -11.44 -3.03
C THR A 111 0.40 -10.19 -2.81
N PHE A 112 -0.02 -9.33 -1.88
CA PHE A 112 0.78 -8.16 -1.51
C PHE A 112 2.16 -8.56 -0.97
N GLU A 113 2.22 -9.60 -0.13
CA GLU A 113 3.51 -10.10 0.38
C GLU A 113 4.43 -10.60 -0.74
N GLN A 114 3.90 -11.31 -1.74
CA GLN A 114 4.68 -11.77 -2.89
C GLN A 114 5.22 -10.60 -3.73
N GLY A 115 4.38 -9.59 -3.98
CA GLY A 115 4.79 -8.37 -4.68
C GLY A 115 5.88 -7.61 -3.91
N MET A 116 5.72 -7.46 -2.59
CA MET A 116 6.72 -6.80 -1.75
C MET A 116 8.06 -7.53 -1.71
N LYS A 117 8.07 -8.87 -1.67
CA LYS A 117 9.32 -9.65 -1.77
C LYS A 117 10.07 -9.35 -3.05
N LYS A 118 9.38 -9.36 -4.20
CA LYS A 118 9.98 -9.02 -5.49
C LYS A 118 10.54 -7.59 -5.53
N ILE A 119 9.82 -6.63 -4.91
CA ILE A 119 10.28 -5.24 -4.84
C ILE A 119 11.58 -5.15 -4.02
N VAL A 120 11.63 -5.82 -2.86
CA VAL A 120 12.80 -5.81 -1.98
C VAL A 120 14.03 -6.45 -2.64
N GLU A 121 13.84 -7.51 -3.43
CA GLU A 121 14.92 -8.14 -4.22
C GLU A 121 15.51 -7.20 -5.27
N PHE A 122 14.73 -6.24 -5.76
CA PHE A 122 15.13 -5.33 -6.83
C PHE A 122 15.71 -4.00 -6.33
N ILE A 123 15.34 -3.56 -5.10
CA ILE A 123 15.71 -2.25 -4.55
C ILE A 123 17.00 -2.35 -3.72
N ASP A 124 17.91 -1.40 -3.93
CA ASP A 124 19.04 -1.19 -3.00
C ASP A 124 18.52 -0.55 -1.69
N LEU A 125 18.33 -1.39 -0.68
CA LEU A 125 17.83 -0.96 0.63
C LEU A 125 18.78 0.01 1.34
N ASN A 126 20.09 -0.10 1.16
CA ASN A 126 21.07 0.79 1.79
C ASN A 126 20.89 2.21 1.26
N ARG A 127 20.73 2.36 -0.04
CA ARG A 127 20.46 3.68 -0.66
C ARG A 127 19.17 4.33 -0.17
N LEU A 128 18.14 3.53 0.15
CA LEU A 128 16.90 4.05 0.73
C LEU A 128 17.09 4.53 2.17
N ILE A 129 17.93 3.85 2.95
CA ILE A 129 18.23 4.23 4.34
C ILE A 129 19.01 5.54 4.37
N ASP A 130 20.04 5.66 3.55
CA ASP A 130 20.94 6.83 3.51
C ASP A 130 20.20 8.14 3.13
N GLY A 131 19.13 8.03 2.35
CA GLY A 131 18.31 9.19 1.94
C GLY A 131 17.06 9.43 2.79
N PHE A 132 16.86 8.67 3.87
CA PHE A 132 15.63 8.76 4.67
C PHE A 132 15.71 9.82 5.76
N GLU A 133 14.78 10.77 5.73
CA GLU A 133 14.54 11.73 6.80
C GLU A 133 13.07 11.69 7.24
N ILE A 134 12.86 11.76 8.57
CA ILE A 134 11.51 11.89 9.14
C ILE A 134 11.03 13.32 8.84
N SER A 135 9.84 13.46 8.27
CA SER A 135 9.26 14.77 7.94
C SER A 135 8.98 15.59 9.21
N ASP A 136 8.93 16.91 9.09
CA ASP A 136 8.64 17.79 10.22
C ASP A 136 7.23 17.58 10.77
N ILE A 137 6.28 17.18 9.93
CA ILE A 137 4.93 16.82 10.36
C ILE A 137 4.97 15.56 11.24
N GLU A 138 5.68 14.51 10.83
CA GLU A 138 5.85 13.29 11.63
C GLU A 138 6.55 13.58 12.96
N LYS A 139 7.61 14.40 12.96
CA LYS A 139 8.29 14.85 14.18
C LYS A 139 7.32 15.58 15.13
N SER A 140 6.50 16.49 14.59
CA SER A 140 5.49 17.22 15.34
C SER A 140 4.42 16.31 15.96
N ILE A 141 3.97 15.29 15.23
CA ILE A 141 3.00 14.31 15.73
C ILE A 141 3.64 13.47 16.85
N LEU A 142 4.84 12.92 16.62
CA LEU A 142 5.54 12.09 17.60
C LEU A 142 5.85 12.84 18.90
N SER A 143 6.21 14.13 18.83
CA SER A 143 6.48 14.96 20.02
C SER A 143 5.25 15.19 20.92
N LYS A 144 4.04 15.06 20.39
CA LYS A 144 2.78 15.16 21.14
C LYS A 144 2.36 13.84 21.81
N LEU A 145 3.02 12.74 21.46
CA LEU A 145 2.73 11.41 21.96
C LEU A 145 3.69 10.96 23.09
N SER A 146 4.76 11.74 23.27
CA SER A 146 5.74 11.58 24.35
C SER A 146 5.25 12.25 25.63
#